data_84c3068b3c9d5e89ae653cf88dd8e2aa
#
_entry.id   84c3068b3c9d5e89ae653cf88dd8e2aa
#
_cell.length_a   1.000
_cell.length_b   1.000
_cell.length_c   1.000
_cell.angle_alpha   90.00
_cell.angle_beta   90.00
_cell.angle_gamma   90.00
#
_symmetry.space_group_name_H-M   'P 1'
#
loop_
_entity.id
_entity.type
_entity.pdbx_description
1 polymer ?
#
loop_
_entity_poly.entity_id
_entity_poly.type
_entity_poly.pdbx_seq_one_letter_code
_entity_poly.pdbx_strand_id
1 'polypeptide(L)'
;MLTEDQINHYNQQGYVIPEYRLSSEQVEAIKVQHARLLEAHPEFSDYCPALLIHDTGFLNFARNDAILDMVGQLIGPNIALWNSSFFAKPAKVGSKTPWHQDGEYWPIRPLATCSVWIALDDATPENGCLRFLPGTHRSKELAEHHYNDASGLTLPLELDSKHIDENEAVDVVLKAGQMSIHDAYLMHGSEANNSEKPRRGMTLRFMPTSSVYRRDLPTSGPNDMRTVYLMRGKDESGKNDFRVR
;
A
#
# COMPACT_ATOMS: atom_id res chain seq x y z
N MET A 1 12.94 7.57 -11.99
CA MET A 1 12.50 8.94 -11.58
C MET A 1 11.16 9.23 -12.22
N LEU A 2 10.28 9.93 -11.53
CA LEU A 2 9.03 10.46 -12.09
C LEU A 2 9.34 11.71 -12.92
N THR A 3 8.57 11.92 -13.99
CA THR A 3 8.58 13.18 -14.75
C THR A 3 7.81 14.27 -13.99
N GLU A 4 7.96 15.53 -14.40
CA GLU A 4 7.18 16.64 -13.83
C GLU A 4 5.67 16.43 -14.01
N ASP A 5 5.25 15.94 -15.17
CA ASP A 5 3.83 15.63 -15.43
C ASP A 5 3.30 14.53 -14.51
N GLN A 6 4.11 13.51 -14.22
CA GLN A 6 3.74 12.45 -13.29
C GLN A 6 3.63 12.96 -11.85
N ILE A 7 4.54 13.85 -11.41
CA ILE A 7 4.47 14.50 -10.10
C ILE A 7 3.22 15.39 -10.01
N ASN A 8 2.95 16.17 -11.06
CA ASN A 8 1.75 17.01 -11.13
C ASN A 8 0.48 16.16 -11.12
N HIS A 9 0.46 15.03 -11.82
CA HIS A 9 -0.65 14.08 -11.78
C HIS A 9 -0.88 13.55 -10.36
N TYR A 10 0.19 13.10 -9.66
CA TYR A 10 0.10 12.66 -8.27
C TYR A 10 -0.50 13.76 -7.37
N ASN A 11 0.00 14.99 -7.49
CA ASN A 11 -0.48 16.11 -6.68
C ASN A 11 -1.96 16.45 -6.95
N GLN A 12 -2.45 16.25 -8.16
CA GLN A 12 -3.83 16.57 -8.55
C GLN A 12 -4.80 15.40 -8.31
N GLN A 13 -4.36 14.18 -8.60
CA GLN A 13 -5.21 13.00 -8.62
C GLN A 13 -5.02 12.10 -7.38
N GLY A 14 -3.89 12.24 -6.66
CA GLY A 14 -3.57 11.45 -5.47
C GLY A 14 -2.86 10.13 -5.76
N TYR A 15 -2.56 9.86 -7.00
CA TYR A 15 -1.82 8.66 -7.42
C TYR A 15 -0.99 8.91 -8.66
N VAL A 16 -0.06 8.00 -8.92
CA VAL A 16 0.71 7.93 -10.17
C VAL A 16 1.03 6.48 -10.53
N ILE A 17 1.04 6.18 -11.81
CA ILE A 17 1.54 4.91 -12.36
C ILE A 17 2.84 5.25 -13.10
N PRO A 18 4.03 4.97 -12.51
CA PRO A 18 5.30 5.27 -13.14
C PRO A 18 5.57 4.34 -14.33
N GLU A 19 6.42 4.78 -15.25
CA GLU A 19 6.90 3.93 -16.35
C GLU A 19 7.85 2.82 -15.86
N TYR A 20 8.52 3.05 -14.72
CA TYR A 20 9.38 2.06 -14.10
C TYR A 20 8.58 0.83 -13.68
N ARG A 21 9.15 -0.34 -13.96
CA ARG A 21 8.62 -1.64 -13.51
C ARG A 21 9.74 -2.55 -13.06
N LEU A 22 9.42 -3.46 -12.17
CA LEU A 22 10.34 -4.53 -11.78
C LEU A 22 10.59 -5.49 -12.96
N SER A 23 11.78 -6.04 -13.01
CA SER A 23 12.08 -7.11 -13.96
C SER A 23 11.30 -8.38 -13.63
N SER A 24 11.19 -9.30 -14.59
CA SER A 24 10.56 -10.61 -14.38
C SER A 24 11.25 -11.40 -13.29
N GLU A 25 12.57 -11.31 -13.17
CA GLU A 25 13.36 -11.97 -12.14
C GLU A 25 13.05 -11.41 -10.74
N GLN A 26 12.88 -10.08 -10.62
CA GLN A 26 12.50 -9.45 -9.35
C GLN A 26 11.08 -9.84 -8.94
N VAL A 27 10.14 -9.84 -9.88
CA VAL A 27 8.76 -10.28 -9.64
C VAL A 27 8.73 -11.74 -9.18
N GLU A 28 9.47 -12.61 -9.85
CA GLU A 28 9.52 -14.02 -9.50
C GLU A 28 10.18 -14.25 -8.12
N ALA A 29 11.24 -13.50 -7.79
CA ALA A 29 11.86 -13.56 -6.47
C ALA A 29 10.86 -13.20 -5.34
N ILE A 30 10.02 -12.18 -5.54
CA ILE A 30 8.97 -11.82 -4.59
C ILE A 30 7.91 -12.93 -4.48
N LYS A 31 7.51 -13.51 -5.62
CA LYS A 31 6.53 -14.63 -5.64
C LYS A 31 7.05 -15.86 -4.91
N VAL A 32 8.31 -16.22 -5.12
CA VAL A 32 8.94 -17.35 -4.42
C VAL A 32 8.99 -17.10 -2.91
N GLN A 33 9.35 -15.90 -2.48
CA GLN A 33 9.38 -15.58 -1.06
C GLN A 33 7.96 -15.55 -0.47
N HIS A 34 6.97 -15.04 -1.21
CA HIS A 34 5.57 -15.09 -0.80
C HIS A 34 5.06 -16.53 -0.67
N ALA A 35 5.41 -17.42 -1.60
CA ALA A 35 5.05 -18.84 -1.50
C ALA A 35 5.60 -19.49 -0.22
N ARG A 36 6.87 -19.20 0.13
CA ARG A 36 7.48 -19.67 1.40
C ARG A 36 6.77 -19.12 2.64
N LEU A 37 6.34 -17.86 2.59
CA LEU A 37 5.53 -17.28 3.66
C LEU A 37 4.23 -18.06 3.84
N LEU A 38 3.55 -18.41 2.74
CA LEU A 38 2.27 -19.14 2.79
C LEU A 38 2.43 -20.61 3.21
N GLU A 39 3.60 -21.23 3.00
CA GLU A 39 3.90 -22.56 3.55
C GLU A 39 3.93 -22.54 5.09
N ALA A 40 4.44 -21.46 5.69
CA ALA A 40 4.50 -21.27 7.14
C ALA A 40 3.21 -20.64 7.71
N HIS A 41 2.51 -19.85 6.93
CA HIS A 41 1.36 -19.01 7.32
C HIS A 41 0.26 -19.06 6.26
N PRO A 42 -0.43 -20.19 6.08
CA PRO A 42 -1.49 -20.34 5.06
C PRO A 42 -2.68 -19.40 5.28
N GLU A 43 -2.87 -18.88 6.50
CA GLU A 43 -3.88 -17.88 6.84
C GLU A 43 -3.70 -16.56 6.08
N PHE A 44 -2.50 -16.28 5.56
CA PHE A 44 -2.19 -15.06 4.79
C PHE A 44 -2.44 -15.18 3.29
N SER A 45 -3.12 -16.21 2.83
CA SER A 45 -3.35 -16.47 1.41
C SER A 45 -4.05 -15.33 0.68
N ASP A 46 -4.91 -14.57 1.35
CA ASP A 46 -5.64 -13.41 0.80
C ASP A 46 -5.01 -12.07 1.26
N TYR A 47 -4.64 -11.98 2.53
CA TYR A 47 -4.12 -10.75 3.11
C TYR A 47 -3.10 -11.01 4.23
N CYS A 48 -1.93 -10.35 4.14
CA CYS A 48 -0.94 -10.29 5.21
C CYS A 48 -0.73 -8.81 5.61
N PRO A 49 -1.22 -8.35 6.77
CA PRO A 49 -1.25 -6.92 7.14
C PRO A 49 0.11 -6.34 7.55
N ALA A 50 1.05 -7.17 7.97
CA ALA A 50 2.32 -6.74 8.57
C ALA A 50 3.45 -7.70 8.19
N LEU A 51 3.76 -7.74 6.90
CA LEU A 51 4.67 -8.69 6.27
C LEU A 51 6.03 -8.79 6.95
N LEU A 52 6.62 -7.65 7.34
CA LEU A 52 7.97 -7.58 7.91
C LEU A 52 8.06 -8.11 9.36
N ILE A 53 6.95 -8.37 10.03
CA ILE A 53 6.94 -9.07 11.32
C ILE A 53 7.24 -10.55 11.10
N HIS A 54 6.73 -11.12 10.01
CA HIS A 54 6.84 -12.54 9.68
C HIS A 54 8.10 -12.85 8.90
N ASP A 55 8.47 -11.98 7.94
CA ASP A 55 9.67 -12.17 7.13
C ASP A 55 10.35 -10.85 6.76
N THR A 56 11.46 -10.56 7.43
CA THR A 56 12.27 -9.35 7.16
C THR A 56 13.02 -9.40 5.82
N GLY A 57 13.08 -10.55 5.15
CA GLY A 57 13.68 -10.68 3.81
C GLY A 57 12.99 -9.80 2.77
N PHE A 58 11.70 -9.48 2.96
CA PHE A 58 10.98 -8.56 2.09
C PHE A 58 11.50 -7.11 2.11
N LEU A 59 12.32 -6.72 3.11
CA LEU A 59 13.02 -5.43 3.10
C LEU A 59 13.95 -5.26 1.89
N ASN A 60 14.50 -6.35 1.34
CA ASN A 60 15.37 -6.27 0.18
C ASN A 60 14.66 -5.67 -1.05
N PHE A 61 13.37 -5.92 -1.19
CA PHE A 61 12.57 -5.37 -2.28
C PHE A 61 12.20 -3.90 -2.05
N ALA A 62 12.05 -3.49 -0.78
CA ALA A 62 11.79 -2.10 -0.40
C ALA A 62 13.01 -1.19 -0.58
N ARG A 63 14.22 -1.76 -0.68
CA ARG A 63 15.48 -1.05 -0.90
C ARG A 63 15.83 -0.80 -2.37
N ASN A 64 14.88 -1.01 -3.26
CA ASN A 64 15.05 -0.70 -4.67
C ASN A 64 15.25 0.81 -4.86
N ASP A 65 16.42 1.21 -5.36
CA ASP A 65 16.78 2.63 -5.51
C ASP A 65 15.83 3.39 -6.41
N ALA A 66 15.34 2.79 -7.50
CA ALA A 66 14.39 3.46 -8.38
C ALA A 66 13.04 3.74 -7.69
N ILE A 67 12.57 2.83 -6.81
CA ILE A 67 11.38 3.07 -5.99
C ILE A 67 11.65 4.19 -4.98
N LEU A 68 12.78 4.14 -4.28
CA LEU A 68 13.14 5.17 -3.29
C LEU A 68 13.35 6.55 -3.94
N ASP A 69 13.85 6.61 -5.18
CA ASP A 69 13.97 7.85 -5.95
C ASP A 69 12.60 8.47 -6.25
N MET A 70 11.64 7.65 -6.72
CA MET A 70 10.27 8.10 -7.00
C MET A 70 9.55 8.54 -5.72
N VAL A 71 9.66 7.75 -4.65
CA VAL A 71 9.11 8.10 -3.34
C VAL A 71 9.71 9.41 -2.83
N GLY A 72 11.03 9.58 -2.96
CA GLY A 72 11.73 10.80 -2.54
C GLY A 72 11.29 12.06 -3.28
N GLN A 73 10.86 11.93 -4.55
CA GLN A 73 10.29 13.05 -5.30
C GLN A 73 8.90 13.47 -4.77
N LEU A 74 8.18 12.59 -4.10
CA LEU A 74 6.81 12.83 -3.61
C LEU A 74 6.77 13.26 -2.13
N ILE A 75 7.59 12.63 -1.27
CA ILE A 75 7.56 12.86 0.19
C ILE A 75 8.86 13.39 0.77
N GLY A 76 9.84 13.73 -0.08
CA GLY A 76 11.14 14.26 0.35
C GLY A 76 12.24 13.20 0.49
N PRO A 77 13.52 13.64 0.64
CA PRO A 77 14.68 12.76 0.52
C PRO A 77 14.95 11.88 1.74
N ASN A 78 14.33 12.15 2.88
CA ASN A 78 14.53 11.41 4.12
C ASN A 78 13.34 10.46 4.34
N ILE A 79 13.56 9.17 4.05
CA ILE A 79 12.49 8.19 3.85
C ILE A 79 12.59 7.07 4.87
N ALA A 80 11.48 6.74 5.50
CA ALA A 80 11.31 5.56 6.32
C ALA A 80 10.25 4.63 5.74
N LEU A 81 10.46 3.31 5.87
CA LEU A 81 9.44 2.27 5.65
C LEU A 81 8.86 1.89 7.01
N TRP A 82 7.56 2.00 7.18
CA TRP A 82 6.91 1.68 8.44
C TRP A 82 6.02 0.43 8.38
N ASN A 83 5.62 0.01 7.17
CA ASN A 83 4.88 -1.23 6.96
C ASN A 83 5.06 -1.76 5.53
N SER A 84 4.81 -3.04 5.38
CA SER A 84 4.62 -3.74 4.12
C SER A 84 3.52 -4.78 4.30
N SER A 85 2.74 -5.04 3.26
CA SER A 85 1.67 -6.04 3.30
C SER A 85 1.49 -6.71 1.94
N PHE A 86 0.83 -7.87 1.96
CA PHE A 86 0.28 -8.50 0.77
C PHE A 86 -1.22 -8.36 0.74
N PHE A 87 -1.73 -7.95 -0.41
CA PHE A 87 -3.12 -8.08 -0.83
C PHE A 87 -3.15 -9.07 -1.99
N ALA A 88 -3.35 -10.34 -1.68
CA ALA A 88 -3.15 -11.43 -2.62
C ALA A 88 -4.47 -12.15 -2.88
N LYS A 89 -5.32 -11.57 -3.70
CA LYS A 89 -6.62 -12.16 -4.04
C LYS A 89 -6.45 -13.49 -4.79
N PRO A 90 -6.63 -14.66 -4.15
CA PRO A 90 -6.59 -15.94 -4.85
C PRO A 90 -7.69 -16.02 -5.93
N ALA A 91 -7.48 -16.85 -6.94
CA ALA A 91 -8.49 -17.10 -7.97
C ALA A 91 -9.80 -17.59 -7.34
N LYS A 92 -10.94 -17.07 -7.79
CA LYS A 92 -12.32 -17.44 -7.39
C LYS A 92 -12.75 -17.06 -5.97
N VAL A 93 -11.83 -16.83 -5.05
CA VAL A 93 -12.15 -16.66 -3.62
C VAL A 93 -11.51 -15.43 -2.98
N GLY A 94 -10.82 -14.60 -3.76
CA GLY A 94 -10.17 -13.40 -3.24
C GLY A 94 -11.19 -12.36 -2.74
N SER A 95 -11.03 -11.90 -1.50
CA SER A 95 -11.96 -11.00 -0.81
C SER A 95 -12.01 -9.61 -1.44
N LYS A 96 -13.16 -8.94 -1.29
CA LYS A 96 -13.30 -7.51 -1.59
C LYS A 96 -12.50 -6.68 -0.59
N THR A 97 -11.79 -5.67 -1.05
CA THR A 97 -11.25 -4.61 -0.18
C THR A 97 -12.23 -3.43 -0.26
N PRO A 98 -12.95 -3.11 0.82
CA PRO A 98 -13.96 -2.05 0.79
C PRO A 98 -13.32 -0.70 0.47
N TRP A 99 -14.11 0.27 0.03
CA TRP A 99 -13.66 1.63 -0.13
C TRP A 99 -13.18 2.20 1.20
N HIS A 100 -11.96 2.74 1.22
CA HIS A 100 -11.34 3.27 2.43
C HIS A 100 -10.29 4.34 2.10
N GLN A 101 -9.82 5.00 3.14
CA GLN A 101 -8.60 5.80 3.12
C GLN A 101 -7.57 5.11 4.02
N ASP A 102 -6.40 4.86 3.48
CA ASP A 102 -5.31 4.20 4.22
C ASP A 102 -5.00 4.91 5.54
N GLY A 103 -5.08 6.24 5.55
CA GLY A 103 -4.78 7.09 6.70
C GLY A 103 -5.62 6.81 7.95
N GLU A 104 -6.83 6.26 7.80
CA GLU A 104 -7.71 5.91 8.93
C GLU A 104 -7.09 4.84 9.83
N TYR A 105 -6.30 3.94 9.25
CA TYR A 105 -5.66 2.86 9.98
C TYR A 105 -4.30 3.22 10.59
N TRP A 106 -3.73 4.42 10.29
CA TRP A 106 -2.31 4.65 10.51
C TRP A 106 -1.99 5.62 11.64
N PRO A 107 -1.19 5.18 12.61
CA PRO A 107 -0.76 6.02 13.72
C PRO A 107 0.43 6.90 13.34
N ILE A 108 0.39 7.61 12.22
CA ILE A 108 1.47 8.46 11.72
C ILE A 108 1.04 9.92 11.76
N ARG A 109 1.90 10.77 12.34
CA ARG A 109 1.62 12.22 12.43
C ARG A 109 2.89 13.06 12.16
N PRO A 110 2.83 14.08 11.30
CA PRO A 110 1.75 14.33 10.32
C PRO A 110 1.51 13.13 9.42
N LEU A 111 0.28 12.99 8.91
CA LEU A 111 -0.05 11.93 7.96
C LEU A 111 0.41 12.36 6.56
N ALA A 112 1.70 12.17 6.28
CA ALA A 112 2.36 12.54 5.03
C ALA A 112 3.00 11.28 4.39
N THR A 113 2.20 10.28 4.13
CA THR A 113 2.69 8.97 3.69
C THR A 113 2.25 8.66 2.28
N CYS A 114 3.00 7.79 1.60
CA CYS A 114 2.58 7.20 0.35
C CYS A 114 2.74 5.67 0.35
N SER A 115 1.82 5.01 -0.35
CA SER A 115 1.85 3.56 -0.60
C SER A 115 2.34 3.29 -2.00
N VAL A 116 3.33 2.41 -2.14
CA VAL A 116 3.70 1.79 -3.42
C VAL A 116 3.04 0.43 -3.48
N TRP A 117 2.12 0.23 -4.41
CA TRP A 117 1.46 -1.04 -4.66
C TRP A 117 2.04 -1.68 -5.92
N ILE A 118 2.70 -2.83 -5.78
CA ILE A 118 3.42 -3.54 -6.85
C ILE A 118 2.57 -4.72 -7.30
N ALA A 119 2.19 -4.75 -8.57
CA ALA A 119 1.51 -5.87 -9.19
C ALA A 119 2.49 -7.03 -9.43
N LEU A 120 2.25 -8.18 -8.81
CA LEU A 120 3.03 -9.40 -9.08
C LEU A 120 2.40 -10.26 -10.18
N ASP A 121 1.10 -10.14 -10.36
CA ASP A 121 0.33 -10.66 -11.48
C ASP A 121 -0.31 -9.52 -12.25
N ASP A 122 -0.77 -9.75 -13.46
CA ASP A 122 -1.60 -8.78 -14.17
C ASP A 122 -2.83 -8.47 -13.33
N ALA A 123 -3.07 -7.20 -13.05
CA ALA A 123 -4.22 -6.72 -12.30
C ALA A 123 -5.22 -6.09 -13.27
N THR A 124 -6.42 -6.62 -13.32
CA THR A 124 -7.51 -6.22 -14.23
C THR A 124 -8.83 -6.13 -13.46
N PRO A 125 -9.87 -5.48 -13.99
CA PRO A 125 -11.17 -5.48 -13.33
C PRO A 125 -11.71 -6.87 -12.98
N GLU A 126 -11.46 -7.87 -13.84
CA GLU A 126 -11.97 -9.24 -13.66
C GLU A 126 -11.35 -9.93 -12.44
N ASN A 127 -10.11 -9.61 -12.07
CA ASN A 127 -9.44 -10.20 -10.91
C ASN A 127 -9.30 -9.26 -9.72
N GLY A 128 -10.02 -8.13 -9.74
CA GLY A 128 -10.09 -7.18 -8.63
C GLY A 128 -8.86 -6.26 -8.55
N CYS A 129 -8.54 -5.54 -9.63
CA CYS A 129 -7.52 -4.47 -9.58
C CYS A 129 -7.90 -3.39 -8.57
N LEU A 130 -6.95 -2.53 -8.20
CA LEU A 130 -7.25 -1.33 -7.42
C LEU A 130 -8.20 -0.41 -8.21
N ARG A 131 -9.07 0.28 -7.47
CA ARG A 131 -9.92 1.37 -7.95
C ARG A 131 -9.67 2.60 -7.12
N PHE A 132 -9.45 3.74 -7.75
CA PHE A 132 -9.22 5.02 -7.10
C PHE A 132 -10.37 5.99 -7.38
N LEU A 133 -10.67 6.85 -6.39
CA LEU A 133 -11.47 8.06 -6.60
C LEU A 133 -10.52 9.26 -6.71
N PRO A 134 -10.14 9.69 -7.93
CA PRO A 134 -9.11 10.69 -8.14
C PRO A 134 -9.45 12.04 -7.48
N GLY A 135 -8.43 12.69 -6.91
CA GLY A 135 -8.58 14.02 -6.32
C GLY A 135 -9.16 14.06 -4.91
N THR A 136 -9.67 12.95 -4.35
CA THR A 136 -10.26 12.90 -3.00
C THR A 136 -9.26 13.16 -1.88
N HIS A 137 -7.96 12.98 -2.13
CA HIS A 137 -6.86 13.27 -1.19
C HIS A 137 -6.63 14.77 -0.95
N ARG A 138 -7.18 15.66 -1.80
CA ARG A 138 -6.85 17.10 -1.78
C ARG A 138 -7.30 17.84 -0.53
N SER A 139 -8.38 17.41 0.10
CA SER A 139 -8.85 17.98 1.36
C SER A 139 -7.88 17.74 2.52
N LYS A 140 -7.04 16.70 2.43
CA LYS A 140 -6.21 16.17 3.53
C LYS A 140 -7.04 15.88 4.79
N GLU A 141 -8.27 15.46 4.60
CA GLU A 141 -9.21 15.04 5.64
C GLU A 141 -9.56 13.57 5.48
N LEU A 142 -9.73 12.90 6.60
CA LEU A 142 -10.26 11.53 6.64
C LEU A 142 -11.78 11.62 6.72
N ALA A 143 -12.46 11.06 5.72
CA ALA A 143 -13.90 10.98 5.71
C ALA A 143 -14.41 9.95 6.73
N GLU A 144 -15.70 9.96 6.99
CA GLU A 144 -16.31 9.04 7.95
C GLU A 144 -16.22 7.58 7.46
N HIS A 145 -15.68 6.71 8.33
CA HIS A 145 -15.64 5.27 8.13
C HIS A 145 -16.53 4.60 9.17
N HIS A 146 -17.11 3.47 8.80
CA HIS A 146 -17.88 2.64 9.73
C HIS A 146 -17.30 1.21 9.75
N TYR A 147 -17.53 0.53 10.86
CA TYR A 147 -17.12 -0.87 10.99
C TYR A 147 -18.08 -1.76 10.21
N ASN A 148 -17.53 -2.64 9.36
CA ASN A 148 -18.26 -3.62 8.59
C ASN A 148 -17.65 -5.01 8.82
N ASP A 149 -18.41 -5.91 9.44
CA ASP A 149 -18.01 -7.28 9.76
C ASP A 149 -18.51 -8.32 8.75
N ALA A 150 -18.97 -7.87 7.59
CA ALA A 150 -19.44 -8.78 6.54
C ALA A 150 -18.31 -9.75 6.13
N SER A 151 -18.67 -11.00 5.94
CA SER A 151 -17.74 -12.02 5.44
C SER A 151 -17.26 -11.66 4.02
N GLY A 152 -16.01 -11.99 3.69
CA GLY A 152 -15.42 -11.72 2.37
C GLY A 152 -14.85 -10.33 2.20
N LEU A 153 -14.66 -9.57 3.29
CA LEU A 153 -13.93 -8.32 3.30
C LEU A 153 -12.51 -8.50 3.81
N THR A 154 -11.56 -7.83 3.14
CA THR A 154 -10.15 -7.83 3.54
C THR A 154 -9.90 -6.90 4.74
N LEU A 155 -10.64 -5.79 4.83
CA LEU A 155 -10.49 -4.76 5.85
C LEU A 155 -11.83 -4.53 6.58
N PRO A 156 -11.80 -4.22 7.90
CA PRO A 156 -13.01 -4.07 8.70
C PRO A 156 -13.64 -2.67 8.68
N LEU A 157 -12.95 -1.66 8.15
CA LEU A 157 -13.47 -0.29 8.04
C LEU A 157 -13.78 0.02 6.59
N GLU A 158 -14.95 0.60 6.38
CA GLU A 158 -15.48 1.00 5.08
C GLU A 158 -15.92 2.47 5.11
N LEU A 159 -15.63 3.21 4.06
CA LEU A 159 -16.14 4.57 3.88
C LEU A 159 -17.66 4.57 3.84
N ASP A 160 -18.28 5.56 4.47
CA ASP A 160 -19.69 5.82 4.30
C ASP A 160 -20.01 6.09 2.82
N SER A 161 -21.01 5.41 2.28
CA SER A 161 -21.38 5.43 0.87
C SER A 161 -21.69 6.84 0.32
N LYS A 162 -22.05 7.79 1.19
CA LYS A 162 -22.25 9.20 0.80
C LYS A 162 -21.01 9.88 0.25
N HIS A 163 -19.82 9.33 0.53
CA HIS A 163 -18.53 9.84 0.05
C HIS A 163 -18.06 9.18 -1.25
N ILE A 164 -18.80 8.20 -1.78
CA ILE A 164 -18.36 7.36 -2.89
C ILE A 164 -19.25 7.64 -4.11
N ASP A 165 -18.66 8.20 -5.16
CA ASP A 165 -19.27 8.17 -6.49
C ASP A 165 -18.51 7.17 -7.36
N GLU A 166 -19.08 5.99 -7.52
CA GLU A 166 -18.44 4.92 -8.31
C GLU A 166 -18.32 5.24 -9.81
N ASN A 167 -19.07 6.22 -10.31
CA ASN A 167 -18.93 6.66 -11.70
C ASN A 167 -17.61 7.43 -11.94
N GLU A 168 -17.07 8.04 -10.89
CA GLU A 168 -15.78 8.74 -10.93
C GLU A 168 -14.58 7.80 -10.66
N ALA A 169 -14.86 6.54 -10.34
CA ALA A 169 -13.81 5.59 -9.99
C ALA A 169 -13.00 5.16 -11.25
N VAL A 170 -11.70 5.10 -11.07
CA VAL A 170 -10.76 4.68 -12.12
C VAL A 170 -10.16 3.33 -11.78
N ASP A 171 -10.26 2.37 -12.69
CA ASP A 171 -9.62 1.06 -12.56
C ASP A 171 -8.13 1.16 -12.84
N VAL A 172 -7.32 0.70 -11.90
CA VAL A 172 -5.84 0.70 -11.98
C VAL A 172 -5.37 -0.60 -12.61
N VAL A 173 -5.43 -0.66 -13.93
CA VAL A 173 -4.99 -1.83 -14.70
C VAL A 173 -3.48 -1.83 -14.81
N LEU A 174 -2.83 -2.87 -14.27
CA LEU A 174 -1.38 -3.01 -14.24
C LEU A 174 -0.95 -4.38 -14.78
N LYS A 175 0.17 -4.40 -15.50
CA LYS A 175 0.88 -5.64 -15.82
C LYS A 175 1.80 -6.04 -14.68
N ALA A 176 2.11 -7.33 -14.58
CA ALA A 176 3.09 -7.83 -13.62
C ALA A 176 4.40 -7.02 -13.68
N GLY A 177 4.90 -6.60 -12.52
CA GLY A 177 6.06 -5.73 -12.36
C GLY A 177 5.76 -4.23 -12.38
N GLN A 178 4.62 -3.79 -12.91
CA GLN A 178 4.20 -2.39 -12.78
C GLN A 178 3.72 -2.08 -11.36
N MET A 179 3.60 -0.79 -11.06
CA MET A 179 3.18 -0.33 -9.74
C MET A 179 2.34 0.94 -9.83
N SER A 180 1.58 1.20 -8.78
CA SER A 180 0.99 2.50 -8.50
C SER A 180 1.58 3.08 -7.22
N ILE A 181 1.68 4.40 -7.13
CA ILE A 181 2.03 5.10 -5.89
C ILE A 181 0.85 6.02 -5.56
N HIS A 182 0.33 5.94 -4.34
CA HIS A 182 -0.85 6.70 -3.94
C HIS A 182 -0.73 7.29 -2.54
N ASP A 183 -1.44 8.40 -2.34
CA ASP A 183 -1.48 9.17 -1.10
C ASP A 183 -2.38 8.49 -0.05
N ALA A 184 -2.05 8.63 1.23
CA ALA A 184 -2.80 8.05 2.36
C ALA A 184 -4.25 8.54 2.49
N TYR A 185 -4.55 9.71 1.94
CA TYR A 185 -5.90 10.28 1.94
C TYR A 185 -6.72 9.90 0.69
N LEU A 186 -6.12 9.23 -0.30
CA LEU A 186 -6.84 8.84 -1.51
C LEU A 186 -7.86 7.74 -1.18
N MET A 187 -9.11 7.98 -1.51
CA MET A 187 -10.17 6.97 -1.39
C MET A 187 -9.96 5.88 -2.43
N HIS A 188 -9.92 4.62 -1.98
CA HIS A 188 -9.67 3.50 -2.86
C HIS A 188 -10.25 2.20 -2.33
N GLY A 189 -10.36 1.23 -3.23
CA GLY A 189 -10.86 -0.09 -2.92
C GLY A 189 -10.52 -1.08 -4.02
N SER A 190 -11.05 -2.29 -3.95
CA SER A 190 -10.96 -3.27 -5.04
C SER A 190 -12.04 -4.34 -4.90
N GLU A 191 -12.64 -4.74 -6.00
CA GLU A 191 -13.65 -5.81 -6.01
C GLU A 191 -13.05 -7.18 -5.65
N ALA A 192 -13.93 -8.12 -5.33
CA ALA A 192 -13.54 -9.52 -5.12
C ALA A 192 -12.96 -10.12 -6.40
N ASN A 193 -12.09 -11.11 -6.24
CA ASN A 193 -11.57 -11.85 -7.39
C ASN A 193 -12.43 -13.09 -7.66
N ASN A 194 -13.29 -12.99 -8.65
CA ASN A 194 -14.11 -14.09 -9.14
C ASN A 194 -13.54 -14.79 -10.38
N SER A 195 -12.37 -14.35 -10.85
CA SER A 195 -11.71 -14.88 -12.03
C SER A 195 -10.90 -16.14 -11.76
N GLU A 196 -10.48 -16.83 -12.83
CA GLU A 196 -9.60 -18.00 -12.76
C GLU A 196 -8.12 -17.67 -12.48
N LYS A 197 -7.76 -16.38 -12.39
CA LYS A 197 -6.37 -15.91 -12.22
C LYS A 197 -6.19 -15.22 -10.87
N PRO A 198 -5.12 -15.53 -10.13
CA PRO A 198 -4.81 -14.78 -8.90
C PRO A 198 -4.41 -13.34 -9.21
N ARG A 199 -4.54 -12.46 -8.22
CA ARG A 199 -4.04 -11.09 -8.27
C ARG A 199 -3.26 -10.78 -7.00
N ARG A 200 -1.95 -11.03 -7.02
CA ARG A 200 -1.04 -10.73 -5.91
C ARG A 200 -0.50 -9.31 -6.04
N GLY A 201 -0.61 -8.54 -4.98
CA GLY A 201 -0.02 -7.23 -4.85
C GLY A 201 0.77 -7.10 -3.55
N MET A 202 2.01 -6.60 -3.64
CA MET A 202 2.81 -6.23 -2.48
C MET A 202 2.75 -4.73 -2.28
N THR A 203 2.44 -4.29 -1.06
CA THR A 203 2.49 -2.86 -0.70
C THR A 203 3.73 -2.55 0.11
N LEU A 204 4.33 -1.39 -0.19
CA LEU A 204 5.39 -0.77 0.61
C LEU A 204 4.87 0.58 1.08
N ARG A 205 4.81 0.80 2.41
CA ARG A 205 4.27 2.02 2.99
C ARG A 205 5.39 2.88 3.55
N PHE A 206 5.63 3.99 2.86
CA PHE A 206 6.69 4.93 3.19
C PHE A 206 6.13 6.17 3.90
N MET A 207 6.96 6.77 4.76
CA MET A 207 6.71 8.08 5.35
C MET A 207 7.97 8.93 5.31
N PRO A 208 7.88 10.27 5.25
CA PRO A 208 9.03 11.13 5.48
C PRO A 208 9.45 11.00 6.94
N THR A 209 10.74 11.09 7.21
CA THR A 209 11.26 10.97 8.60
C THR A 209 10.89 12.16 9.50
N SER A 210 10.33 13.25 8.94
CA SER A 210 9.67 14.32 9.67
C SER A 210 8.35 13.90 10.31
N SER A 211 7.71 12.84 9.80
CA SER A 211 6.57 12.20 10.43
C SER A 211 7.02 11.26 11.56
N VAL A 212 6.15 11.10 12.55
CA VAL A 212 6.40 10.24 13.72
C VAL A 212 5.41 9.08 13.73
N TYR A 213 5.92 7.87 13.87
CA TYR A 213 5.12 6.69 14.13
C TYR A 213 4.67 6.70 15.61
N ARG A 214 3.43 7.07 15.85
CA ARG A 214 2.83 7.30 17.16
C ARG A 214 2.33 6.00 17.78
N ARG A 215 3.18 5.34 18.58
CA ARG A 215 2.84 4.09 19.27
C ARG A 215 1.83 4.25 20.40
N ASP A 216 1.55 5.49 20.80
CA ASP A 216 0.56 5.88 21.79
C ASP A 216 -0.86 6.03 21.21
N LEU A 217 -1.00 6.02 19.88
CA LEU A 217 -2.30 6.05 19.22
C LEU A 217 -2.86 4.63 19.05
N PRO A 218 -4.20 4.46 19.03
CA PRO A 218 -4.81 3.20 18.70
C PRO A 218 -4.30 2.68 17.35
N THR A 219 -3.85 1.44 17.34
CA THR A 219 -3.45 0.74 16.11
C THR A 219 -4.40 -0.43 15.89
N SER A 220 -4.37 -1.02 14.71
CA SER A 220 -5.21 -2.17 14.38
C SER A 220 -4.92 -3.45 15.18
N GLY A 221 -4.19 -3.35 16.27
CA GLY A 221 -3.90 -4.51 17.15
C GLY A 221 -3.34 -4.11 18.51
N PRO A 222 -3.56 -4.93 19.56
CA PRO A 222 -3.18 -4.60 20.94
C PRO A 222 -1.67 -4.57 21.19
N ASN A 223 -0.87 -5.20 20.31
CA ASN A 223 0.59 -5.25 20.42
C ASN A 223 1.21 -4.92 19.07
N ASP A 224 1.38 -3.63 18.79
CA ASP A 224 2.02 -3.21 17.56
C ASP A 224 3.52 -3.49 17.60
N MET A 225 3.92 -4.58 16.95
CA MET A 225 5.32 -4.99 16.78
C MET A 225 5.99 -4.44 15.52
N ARG A 226 5.33 -3.52 14.79
CA ARG A 226 5.90 -2.98 13.56
C ARG A 226 7.19 -2.22 13.88
N THR A 227 8.18 -2.48 13.07
CA THR A 227 9.48 -1.80 13.13
C THR A 227 9.53 -0.76 12.03
N VAL A 228 9.96 0.45 12.37
CA VAL A 228 10.21 1.50 11.39
C VAL A 228 11.66 1.42 10.93
N TYR A 229 11.87 1.37 9.62
CA TYR A 229 13.20 1.23 9.01
C TYR A 229 13.60 2.53 8.31
N LEU A 230 14.75 3.09 8.66
CA LEU A 230 15.33 4.19 7.90
C LEU A 230 15.84 3.63 6.56
N MET A 231 15.21 4.06 5.47
CA MET A 231 15.52 3.58 4.12
C MET A 231 16.49 4.49 3.40
N ARG A 232 16.39 5.81 3.59
CA ARG A 232 17.25 6.81 2.96
C ARG A 232 17.33 8.07 3.82
N GLY A 233 18.48 8.76 3.77
CA GLY A 233 18.67 10.05 4.42
C GLY A 233 18.89 9.95 5.93
N LYS A 234 18.30 10.87 6.69
CA LYS A 234 18.47 11.02 8.16
C LYS A 234 17.12 11.15 8.86
N ASP A 235 17.11 10.93 10.17
CA ASP A 235 15.94 11.23 11.01
C ASP A 235 15.78 12.75 11.20
N GLU A 236 14.72 13.33 10.67
CA GLU A 236 14.39 14.75 10.83
C GLU A 236 13.60 15.04 12.10
N SER A 237 12.74 14.11 12.51
CA SER A 237 11.90 14.28 13.70
C SER A 237 12.68 14.11 15.00
N GLY A 238 13.73 13.26 14.99
CA GLY A 238 14.45 12.83 16.19
C GLY A 238 13.59 12.05 17.19
N LYS A 239 12.41 11.57 16.76
CA LYS A 239 11.38 10.94 17.63
C LYS A 239 11.02 9.51 17.23
N ASN A 240 11.51 9.04 16.09
CA ASN A 240 11.26 7.67 15.66
C ASN A 240 12.36 6.73 16.17
N ASP A 241 11.95 5.52 16.52
CA ASP A 241 12.86 4.42 16.86
C ASP A 241 13.17 3.63 15.57
N PHE A 242 14.08 4.17 14.76
CA PHE A 242 14.48 3.54 13.51
C PHE A 242 15.44 2.37 13.72
N ARG A 243 15.16 1.27 13.05
CA ARG A 243 16.20 0.27 12.78
C ARG A 243 16.99 0.66 11.54
N VAL A 244 18.29 0.83 11.73
CA VAL A 244 19.27 0.97 10.67
C VAL A 244 19.92 -0.40 10.48
N ARG A 245 19.81 -1.00 9.31
CA ARG A 245 20.50 -2.24 8.95
C ARG A 245 21.27 -2.07 7.66
#